data_73005528810a06213531a54976e678ec
#
_entry.id   73005528810a06213531a54976e678ec
#
_cell.length_a   1.000
_cell.length_b   1.000
_cell.length_c   1.000
_cell.angle_alpha   90.00
_cell.angle_beta   90.00
_cell.angle_gamma   90.00
#
_symmetry.space_group_name_H-M   'P 1'
#
loop_
_entity.id
_entity.type
_entity.pdbx_description
1 polymer ?
#
loop_
_entity_poly.entity_id
_entity_poly.type
_entity_poly.pdbx_seq_one_letter_code
_entity_poly.pdbx_strand_id
1 'polypeptide(L)'
;MPSQKQIREEITHRIVAAIEQGVLPWRRPWRVSPNAGRPANVISRNTYNGVNPLLLEIAAMEKGFSSKWWGTFRQWSELGCQVQRRPDSVEPGNWGTKIVFASKVKKEAEDPDTEPQEFFLLKTYTVFNGDQVEGAERFQVTEEPAVLDEISFAPAEDLIVATGADIRHGGERAFYSPGGDYIQVPNRERFSSLGSYYETALHELSHWSEPRQNFDRNELGYALCELIAEMSACFVASEIGIPHGEGLENHASYLKAWLDQMKGDSSFIFKASKLASGTSDYLLSFVREP
;
A
#
# COMPACT_ATOMS: atom_id res chain seq x y z
N MET A 1 -0.57 17.58 -23.20
CA MET A 1 -0.39 16.74 -21.99
C MET A 1 -1.71 16.72 -21.23
N PRO A 2 -2.11 15.62 -20.61
CA PRO A 2 -3.34 15.60 -19.81
C PRO A 2 -3.22 16.57 -18.64
N SER A 3 -4.35 17.17 -18.25
CA SER A 3 -4.40 18.05 -17.08
C SER A 3 -4.20 17.25 -15.78
N GLN A 4 -3.83 17.92 -14.69
CA GLN A 4 -3.68 17.30 -13.38
C GLN A 4 -4.96 16.61 -12.90
N LYS A 5 -6.11 17.19 -13.25
CA LYS A 5 -7.43 16.62 -12.96
C LYS A 5 -7.63 15.33 -13.75
N GLN A 6 -7.35 15.33 -15.05
CA GLN A 6 -7.48 14.14 -15.91
C GLN A 6 -6.59 12.99 -15.44
N ILE A 7 -5.36 13.27 -15.02
CA ILE A 7 -4.46 12.24 -14.46
C ILE A 7 -5.06 11.60 -13.20
N ARG A 8 -5.61 12.40 -12.28
CA ARG A 8 -6.25 11.89 -11.06
C ARG A 8 -7.50 11.05 -11.39
N GLU A 9 -8.35 11.54 -12.26
CA GLU A 9 -9.57 10.84 -12.69
C GLU A 9 -9.24 9.50 -13.34
N GLU A 10 -8.28 9.45 -14.27
CA GLU A 10 -7.83 8.23 -14.93
C GLU A 10 -7.32 7.18 -13.92
N ILE A 11 -6.50 7.61 -12.95
CA ILE A 11 -5.96 6.72 -11.91
C ILE A 11 -7.08 6.22 -11.00
N THR A 12 -7.96 7.10 -10.54
CA THR A 12 -9.09 6.72 -9.68
C THR A 12 -10.02 5.75 -10.39
N HIS A 13 -10.35 5.99 -11.65
CA HIS A 13 -11.18 5.09 -12.46
C HIS A 13 -10.54 3.69 -12.57
N ARG A 14 -9.23 3.61 -12.78
CA ARG A 14 -8.52 2.32 -12.85
C ARG A 14 -8.60 1.55 -11.54
N ILE A 15 -8.43 2.24 -10.40
CA ILE A 15 -8.54 1.62 -9.08
C ILE A 15 -9.98 1.18 -8.80
N VAL A 16 -10.96 2.02 -9.07
CA VAL A 16 -12.38 1.69 -8.94
C VAL A 16 -12.74 0.47 -9.78
N ALA A 17 -12.32 0.44 -11.04
CA ALA A 17 -12.57 -0.70 -11.92
C ALA A 17 -11.97 -2.02 -11.40
N ALA A 18 -10.76 -1.99 -10.81
CA ALA A 18 -10.16 -3.15 -10.18
C ALA A 18 -10.99 -3.62 -8.97
N ILE A 19 -11.43 -2.70 -8.10
CA ILE A 19 -12.23 -3.02 -6.92
C ILE A 19 -13.60 -3.61 -7.34
N GLU A 20 -14.25 -3.05 -8.37
CA GLU A 20 -15.52 -3.56 -8.89
C GLU A 20 -15.40 -4.98 -9.50
N GLN A 21 -14.21 -5.36 -9.93
CA GLN A 21 -13.88 -6.73 -10.37
C GLN A 21 -13.46 -7.65 -9.22
N GLY A 22 -13.55 -7.19 -7.96
CA GLY A 22 -13.18 -7.97 -6.78
C GLY A 22 -11.67 -7.95 -6.47
N VAL A 23 -10.90 -7.10 -7.13
CA VAL A 23 -9.46 -6.94 -6.86
C VAL A 23 -9.25 -5.79 -5.90
N LEU A 24 -8.76 -6.08 -4.70
CA LEU A 24 -8.31 -5.06 -3.75
C LEU A 24 -6.81 -4.82 -3.95
N PRO A 25 -6.41 -3.65 -4.49
CA PRO A 25 -5.01 -3.42 -4.88
C PRO A 25 -4.02 -3.34 -3.70
N TRP A 26 -4.50 -3.30 -2.48
CA TRP A 26 -3.69 -3.34 -1.26
C TRP A 26 -3.59 -4.74 -0.66
N ARG A 27 -4.35 -5.74 -1.15
CA ARG A 27 -4.32 -7.14 -0.73
C ARG A 27 -3.63 -7.99 -1.78
N ARG A 28 -2.35 -8.24 -1.59
CA ARG A 28 -1.58 -9.11 -2.50
C ARG A 28 -1.61 -10.55 -2.04
N PRO A 29 -1.74 -11.56 -2.95
CA PRO A 29 -1.50 -12.95 -2.60
C PRO A 29 -0.12 -13.11 -1.96
N TRP A 30 -0.10 -13.76 -0.80
CA TRP A 30 1.08 -13.88 0.02
C TRP A 30 2.16 -14.79 -0.58
N ARG A 31 3.44 -14.38 -0.44
CA ARG A 31 4.62 -15.20 -0.73
C ARG A 31 5.73 -14.84 0.24
N VAL A 32 6.39 -15.85 0.83
CA VAL A 32 7.60 -15.62 1.64
C VAL A 32 8.79 -15.57 0.70
N SER A 33 9.29 -14.39 0.48
CA SER A 33 10.53 -14.17 -0.27
C SER A 33 11.07 -12.77 0.03
N PRO A 34 12.38 -12.58 0.15
CA PRO A 34 12.96 -11.24 0.26
C PRO A 34 12.65 -10.34 -0.95
N ASN A 35 12.24 -10.95 -2.07
CA ASN A 35 11.83 -10.26 -3.29
C ASN A 35 10.31 -10.10 -3.43
N ALA A 36 9.51 -10.60 -2.47
CA ALA A 36 8.09 -10.32 -2.34
C ALA A 36 7.85 -9.16 -1.37
N GLY A 37 6.63 -8.68 -1.29
CA GLY A 37 6.24 -7.60 -0.38
C GLY A 37 5.80 -6.33 -1.13
N ARG A 38 5.68 -5.22 -0.40
CA ARG A 38 5.24 -3.92 -0.94
C ARG A 38 6.15 -3.46 -2.08
N PRO A 39 5.60 -2.94 -3.19
CA PRO A 39 6.38 -2.48 -4.33
C PRO A 39 7.50 -1.51 -3.93
N ALA A 40 8.72 -1.77 -4.39
CA ALA A 40 9.91 -1.00 -4.07
C ALA A 40 10.74 -0.65 -5.30
N ASN A 41 11.43 0.47 -5.26
CA ASN A 41 12.32 0.88 -6.33
C ASN A 41 13.63 0.07 -6.31
N VAL A 42 14.02 -0.48 -7.43
CA VAL A 42 15.17 -1.39 -7.54
C VAL A 42 16.53 -0.74 -7.21
N ILE A 43 16.67 0.58 -7.40
CA ILE A 43 17.90 1.32 -7.10
C ILE A 43 17.91 1.84 -5.67
N SER A 44 16.90 2.66 -5.29
CA SER A 44 16.87 3.29 -3.97
C SER A 44 16.51 2.34 -2.85
N ARG A 45 15.94 1.17 -3.17
CA ARG A 45 15.38 0.19 -2.23
C ARG A 45 14.19 0.69 -1.41
N ASN A 46 13.80 1.93 -1.59
CA ASN A 46 12.66 2.51 -0.91
C ASN A 46 11.35 1.97 -1.50
N THR A 47 10.37 1.74 -0.64
CA THR A 47 9.02 1.39 -1.06
C THR A 47 8.35 2.58 -1.77
N TYR A 48 7.49 2.27 -2.72
CA TYR A 48 6.64 3.27 -3.34
C TYR A 48 5.56 3.72 -2.36
N ASN A 49 5.22 5.01 -2.42
CA ASN A 49 4.27 5.67 -1.51
C ASN A 49 3.09 6.26 -2.27
N GLY A 50 2.06 6.68 -1.51
CA GLY A 50 0.84 7.24 -2.06
C GLY A 50 0.08 6.23 -2.92
N VAL A 51 -0.44 6.67 -4.06
CA VAL A 51 -1.24 5.83 -4.97
C VAL A 51 -0.41 4.83 -5.78
N ASN A 52 0.91 4.99 -5.84
CA ASN A 52 1.77 4.15 -6.66
C ASN A 52 1.77 2.67 -6.27
N PRO A 53 1.81 2.27 -4.97
CA PRO A 53 1.68 0.86 -4.62
C PRO A 53 0.43 0.22 -5.23
N LEU A 54 -0.71 0.91 -5.22
CA LEU A 54 -1.96 0.40 -5.77
C LEU A 54 -1.88 0.18 -7.28
N LEU A 55 -1.29 1.13 -8.01
CA LEU A 55 -1.10 1.03 -9.45
C LEU A 55 -0.17 -0.12 -9.84
N LEU A 56 0.89 -0.32 -9.05
CA LEU A 56 1.88 -1.36 -9.26
C LEU A 56 1.33 -2.75 -8.92
N GLU A 57 0.51 -2.85 -7.86
CA GLU A 57 -0.14 -4.12 -7.49
C GLU A 57 -1.23 -4.52 -8.50
N ILE A 58 -2.06 -3.57 -8.97
CA ILE A 58 -3.00 -3.85 -10.07
C ILE A 58 -2.24 -4.40 -11.29
N ALA A 59 -1.16 -3.75 -11.69
CA ALA A 59 -0.36 -4.19 -12.82
C ALA A 59 0.31 -5.56 -12.58
N ALA A 60 0.75 -5.84 -11.35
CA ALA A 60 1.34 -7.11 -10.98
C ALA A 60 0.30 -8.24 -11.05
N MET A 61 -0.92 -8.02 -10.53
CA MET A 61 -2.01 -9.00 -10.59
C MET A 61 -2.46 -9.26 -12.03
N GLU A 62 -2.66 -8.20 -12.83
CA GLU A 62 -3.06 -8.30 -14.24
C GLU A 62 -2.06 -9.08 -15.10
N LYS A 63 -0.77 -8.98 -14.79
CA LYS A 63 0.33 -9.55 -15.59
C LYS A 63 1.00 -10.76 -14.96
N GLY A 64 0.57 -11.18 -13.77
CA GLY A 64 1.12 -12.33 -13.05
C GLY A 64 2.53 -12.10 -12.47
N PHE A 65 2.91 -10.85 -12.17
CA PHE A 65 4.21 -10.55 -11.59
C PHE A 65 4.26 -10.86 -10.11
N SER A 66 5.39 -11.37 -9.66
CA SER A 66 5.65 -11.79 -8.27
C SER A 66 6.62 -10.85 -7.55
N SER A 67 7.59 -10.31 -8.28
CA SER A 67 8.64 -9.46 -7.75
C SER A 67 8.08 -8.14 -7.19
N LYS A 68 8.60 -7.70 -6.05
CA LYS A 68 8.31 -6.36 -5.51
C LYS A 68 9.11 -5.25 -6.17
N TRP A 69 10.15 -5.60 -6.95
CA TRP A 69 11.11 -4.65 -7.48
C TRP A 69 10.64 -4.04 -8.80
N TRP A 70 10.64 -2.72 -8.83
CA TRP A 70 10.25 -1.92 -9.98
C TRP A 70 11.31 -0.86 -10.28
N GLY A 71 11.56 -0.63 -11.56
CA GLY A 71 12.51 0.39 -12.00
C GLY A 71 12.17 0.93 -13.37
N THR A 72 12.65 2.12 -13.68
CA THR A 72 12.62 2.65 -15.05
C THR A 72 13.57 1.84 -15.94
N PHE A 73 13.38 1.94 -17.25
CA PHE A 73 14.31 1.31 -18.23
C PHE A 73 15.78 1.65 -17.91
N ARG A 74 16.05 2.93 -17.64
CA ARG A 74 17.40 3.40 -17.30
C ARG A 74 17.93 2.76 -16.01
N GLN A 75 17.13 2.67 -14.97
CA GLN A 75 17.52 2.07 -13.70
C GLN A 75 17.88 0.58 -13.84
N TRP A 76 17.12 -0.17 -14.64
CA TRP A 76 17.44 -1.56 -14.92
C TRP A 76 18.73 -1.68 -15.75
N SER A 77 18.93 -0.80 -16.75
CA SER A 77 20.18 -0.77 -17.54
C SER A 77 21.40 -0.43 -16.67
N GLU A 78 21.28 0.46 -15.68
CA GLU A 78 22.35 0.79 -14.72
C GLU A 78 22.77 -0.42 -13.87
N LEU A 79 21.86 -1.38 -13.65
CA LEU A 79 22.13 -2.64 -12.95
C LEU A 79 22.67 -3.75 -13.86
N GLY A 80 22.88 -3.46 -15.15
CA GLY A 80 23.30 -4.43 -16.16
C GLY A 80 22.18 -5.36 -16.62
N CYS A 81 20.92 -5.03 -16.32
CA CYS A 81 19.74 -5.80 -16.67
C CYS A 81 19.02 -5.18 -17.87
N GLN A 82 18.34 -6.01 -18.66
CA GLN A 82 17.65 -5.56 -19.86
C GLN A 82 16.14 -5.80 -19.78
N VAL A 83 15.34 -4.75 -19.95
CA VAL A 83 13.89 -4.90 -20.06
C VAL A 83 13.55 -5.71 -21.31
N GLN A 84 12.77 -6.77 -21.13
CA GLN A 84 12.35 -7.67 -22.21
C GLN A 84 11.54 -6.93 -23.27
N ARG A 85 11.65 -7.41 -24.51
CA ARG A 85 10.81 -6.92 -25.59
C ARG A 85 9.34 -7.15 -25.25
N ARG A 86 8.51 -6.15 -25.53
CA ARG A 86 7.07 -6.25 -25.37
C ARG A 86 6.52 -7.47 -26.14
N PRO A 87 5.79 -8.38 -25.50
CA PRO A 87 5.09 -9.47 -26.20
C PRO A 87 4.08 -8.92 -27.22
N ASP A 88 3.91 -9.62 -28.34
CA ASP A 88 2.99 -9.19 -29.40
C ASP A 88 1.52 -9.19 -28.95
N SER A 89 1.18 -9.98 -27.91
CA SER A 89 -0.14 -10.01 -27.28
C SER A 89 -0.44 -8.79 -26.40
N VAL A 90 0.56 -7.97 -26.10
CA VAL A 90 0.40 -6.77 -25.26
C VAL A 90 0.35 -5.54 -26.14
N GLU A 91 -0.68 -4.71 -25.98
CA GLU A 91 -0.82 -3.47 -26.75
C GLU A 91 0.34 -2.48 -26.53
N PRO A 92 0.72 -1.70 -27.55
CA PRO A 92 1.74 -0.66 -27.43
C PRO A 92 1.41 0.31 -26.29
N GLY A 93 2.40 0.58 -25.41
CA GLY A 93 2.27 1.44 -24.25
C GLY A 93 1.83 0.72 -22.96
N ASN A 94 1.37 -0.54 -23.04
CA ASN A 94 0.88 -1.30 -21.87
C ASN A 94 1.91 -2.26 -21.27
N TRP A 95 3.09 -2.40 -21.86
CA TRP A 95 4.14 -3.27 -21.35
C TRP A 95 4.73 -2.74 -20.03
N GLY A 96 5.07 -1.46 -19.96
CA GLY A 96 5.45 -0.81 -18.70
C GLY A 96 4.24 -0.33 -17.92
N THR A 97 4.44 -0.01 -16.65
CA THR A 97 3.42 0.50 -15.75
C THR A 97 3.66 1.97 -15.45
N LYS A 98 2.63 2.81 -15.62
CA LYS A 98 2.72 4.24 -15.31
C LYS A 98 2.53 4.46 -13.81
N ILE A 99 3.42 5.24 -13.22
CA ILE A 99 3.36 5.75 -11.85
C ILE A 99 3.38 7.27 -11.86
N VAL A 100 3.02 7.88 -10.73
CA VAL A 100 2.96 9.34 -10.59
C VAL A 100 3.83 9.84 -9.45
N PHE A 101 4.48 10.98 -9.66
CA PHE A 101 5.19 11.71 -8.64
C PHE A 101 4.68 13.14 -8.57
N ALA A 102 4.40 13.62 -7.35
CA ALA A 102 4.12 15.01 -7.10
C ALA A 102 5.44 15.78 -6.99
N SER A 103 5.71 16.65 -7.96
CA SER A 103 6.82 17.59 -7.88
C SER A 103 6.32 18.93 -7.40
N LYS A 104 6.96 19.49 -6.38
CA LYS A 104 6.71 20.86 -5.92
C LYS A 104 7.31 21.82 -6.95
N VAL A 105 6.50 22.69 -7.51
CA VAL A 105 6.90 23.71 -8.47
C VAL A 105 6.61 25.06 -7.88
N LYS A 106 7.60 25.95 -7.88
CA LYS A 106 7.43 27.36 -7.52
C LYS A 106 7.15 28.13 -8.81
N LYS A 107 6.04 28.84 -8.84
CA LYS A 107 5.79 29.86 -9.87
C LYS A 107 6.34 31.16 -9.32
N GLU A 108 7.34 31.72 -9.99
CA GLU A 108 7.82 33.07 -9.67
C GLU A 108 6.65 34.06 -9.78
N ALA A 109 6.53 34.92 -8.81
CA ALA A 109 5.50 35.94 -8.84
C ALA A 109 5.82 36.96 -9.98
N GLU A 110 4.80 37.32 -10.72
CA GLU A 110 4.93 38.38 -11.78
C GLU A 110 5.13 39.77 -11.17
N ASP A 111 4.80 39.94 -9.87
CA ASP A 111 4.94 41.13 -9.10
C ASP A 111 5.94 40.89 -7.94
N PRO A 112 6.99 41.73 -7.77
CA PRO A 112 8.00 41.59 -6.71
C PRO A 112 7.43 41.59 -5.28
N ASP A 113 6.24 42.16 -5.08
CA ASP A 113 5.58 42.24 -3.77
C ASP A 113 4.65 41.05 -3.48
N THR A 114 4.57 40.07 -4.39
CA THR A 114 3.73 38.88 -4.23
C THR A 114 4.60 37.67 -3.88
N GLU A 115 4.22 36.91 -2.85
CA GLU A 115 4.94 35.66 -2.52
C GLU A 115 4.81 34.62 -3.64
N PRO A 116 5.90 33.86 -3.95
CA PRO A 116 5.88 32.82 -4.94
C PRO A 116 4.82 31.77 -4.59
N GLN A 117 3.93 31.47 -5.52
CA GLN A 117 2.93 30.41 -5.33
C GLN A 117 3.56 29.04 -5.56
N GLU A 118 3.45 28.19 -4.56
CA GLU A 118 3.86 26.79 -4.65
C GLU A 118 2.66 25.91 -5.05
N PHE A 119 2.86 25.07 -6.06
CA PHE A 119 1.85 24.11 -6.46
C PHE A 119 2.50 22.73 -6.75
N PHE A 120 1.71 21.67 -6.60
CA PHE A 120 2.17 20.33 -6.90
C PHE A 120 1.79 19.96 -8.33
N LEU A 121 2.79 19.53 -9.11
CA LEU A 121 2.62 19.01 -10.45
C LEU A 121 2.83 17.51 -10.44
N LEU A 122 1.81 16.75 -10.86
CA LEU A 122 1.94 15.31 -11.05
C LEU A 122 2.71 15.05 -12.35
N LYS A 123 3.83 14.34 -12.25
CA LYS A 123 4.62 13.83 -13.38
C LYS A 123 4.44 12.31 -13.44
N THR A 124 4.26 11.79 -14.64
CA THR A 124 4.15 10.36 -14.88
C THR A 124 5.49 9.78 -15.31
N TYR A 125 5.81 8.59 -14.80
CA TYR A 125 6.98 7.79 -15.20
C TYR A 125 6.53 6.39 -15.54
N THR A 126 7.27 5.74 -16.45
CA THR A 126 7.05 4.34 -16.77
C THR A 126 8.11 3.48 -16.09
N VAL A 127 7.65 2.47 -15.36
CA VAL A 127 8.48 1.49 -14.68
C VAL A 127 8.16 0.08 -15.14
N PHE A 128 9.11 -0.83 -14.94
CA PHE A 128 9.03 -2.24 -15.31
C PHE A 128 9.31 -3.08 -14.07
N ASN A 129 8.60 -4.20 -13.94
CA ASN A 129 8.77 -5.15 -12.85
C ASN A 129 10.00 -6.02 -13.07
N GLY A 130 10.61 -6.56 -12.00
CA GLY A 130 11.74 -7.48 -12.08
C GLY A 130 11.46 -8.72 -12.93
N ASP A 131 10.20 -9.19 -12.99
CA ASP A 131 9.78 -10.33 -13.81
C ASP A 131 9.71 -10.02 -15.31
N GLN A 132 9.83 -8.73 -15.71
CA GLN A 132 9.91 -8.28 -17.10
C GLN A 132 11.35 -8.02 -17.58
N VAL A 133 12.35 -8.44 -16.80
CA VAL A 133 13.73 -8.01 -17.01
C VAL A 133 14.66 -9.21 -17.06
N GLU A 134 15.47 -9.30 -18.11
CA GLU A 134 16.55 -10.29 -18.26
C GLU A 134 17.76 -9.90 -17.42
N GLY A 135 18.44 -10.89 -16.81
CA GLY A 135 19.57 -10.68 -15.90
C GLY A 135 19.14 -10.14 -14.52
N ALA A 136 17.85 -10.27 -14.19
CA ALA A 136 17.27 -9.78 -12.94
C ALA A 136 16.89 -10.90 -11.97
N GLU A 137 17.45 -12.11 -12.10
CA GLU A 137 17.09 -13.32 -11.32
C GLU A 137 17.20 -13.05 -9.81
N ARG A 138 18.17 -12.26 -9.37
CA ARG A 138 18.36 -11.85 -7.97
C ARG A 138 17.22 -10.99 -7.40
N PHE A 139 16.34 -10.50 -8.25
CA PHE A 139 15.18 -9.66 -7.92
C PHE A 139 13.85 -10.40 -8.11
N GLN A 140 13.90 -11.64 -8.57
CA GLN A 140 12.72 -12.47 -8.78
C GLN A 140 12.38 -13.25 -7.52
N VAL A 141 11.12 -13.63 -7.40
CA VAL A 141 10.64 -14.48 -6.31
C VAL A 141 10.96 -15.92 -6.67
N THR A 142 11.82 -16.55 -5.87
CA THR A 142 12.01 -18.00 -5.91
C THR A 142 10.92 -18.64 -5.06
N GLU A 143 10.27 -19.69 -5.60
CA GLU A 143 9.27 -20.45 -4.83
C GLU A 143 9.97 -21.26 -3.75
N GLU A 144 10.02 -20.73 -2.54
CA GLU A 144 10.29 -21.52 -1.35
C GLU A 144 8.98 -21.74 -0.61
N PRO A 145 8.63 -23.00 -0.25
CA PRO A 145 7.47 -23.26 0.58
C PRO A 145 7.72 -22.63 1.96
N ALA A 146 6.91 -21.64 2.32
CA ALA A 146 6.97 -21.11 3.66
C ALA A 146 6.41 -22.10 4.64
N VAL A 147 7.22 -22.54 5.56
CA VAL A 147 6.75 -23.22 6.78
C VAL A 147 6.35 -22.11 7.75
N LEU A 148 5.05 -21.87 7.86
CA LEU A 148 4.52 -21.02 8.93
C LEU A 148 4.51 -21.82 10.22
N ASP A 149 5.05 -21.23 11.26
CA ASP A 149 4.80 -21.75 12.62
C ASP A 149 3.31 -21.51 12.92
N GLU A 150 2.57 -22.59 13.20
CA GLU A 150 1.12 -22.51 13.37
C GLU A 150 0.67 -21.71 14.62
N ILE A 151 1.61 -21.36 15.49
CA ILE A 151 1.33 -20.79 16.82
C ILE A 151 1.57 -19.29 16.88
N SER A 152 2.58 -18.77 16.18
CA SER A 152 2.90 -17.33 16.17
C SER A 152 3.68 -16.93 14.93
N PHE A 153 3.63 -15.65 14.61
CA PHE A 153 4.46 -15.04 13.57
C PHE A 153 5.36 -13.98 14.19
N ALA A 154 6.62 -14.33 14.43
CA ALA A 154 7.56 -13.50 15.20
C ALA A 154 7.65 -12.03 14.73
N PRO A 155 7.79 -11.71 13.43
CA PRO A 155 7.86 -10.31 13.01
C PRO A 155 6.62 -9.47 13.38
N ALA A 156 5.43 -10.09 13.42
CA ALA A 156 4.20 -9.41 13.83
C ALA A 156 4.16 -9.20 15.34
N GLU A 157 4.55 -10.20 16.12
CA GLU A 157 4.65 -10.08 17.59
C GLU A 157 5.67 -9.02 17.96
N ASP A 158 6.85 -9.04 17.35
CA ASP A 158 7.92 -8.07 17.59
C ASP A 158 7.43 -6.64 17.33
N LEU A 159 6.71 -6.43 16.21
CA LEU A 159 6.12 -5.13 15.89
C LEU A 159 5.09 -4.70 16.95
N ILE A 160 4.15 -5.58 17.29
CA ILE A 160 3.11 -5.30 18.28
C ILE A 160 3.75 -4.92 19.62
N VAL A 161 4.71 -5.70 20.10
CA VAL A 161 5.43 -5.45 21.36
C VAL A 161 6.20 -4.13 21.29
N ALA A 162 6.90 -3.87 20.20
CA ALA A 162 7.72 -2.68 20.04
C ALA A 162 6.89 -1.38 20.05
N THR A 163 5.63 -1.40 19.60
CA THR A 163 4.74 -0.22 19.67
C THR A 163 4.38 0.19 21.10
N GLY A 164 4.41 -0.76 22.04
CA GLY A 164 3.97 -0.52 23.42
C GLY A 164 2.47 -0.28 23.56
N ALA A 165 1.65 -0.58 22.55
CA ALA A 165 0.19 -0.46 22.60
C ALA A 165 -0.39 -1.44 23.61
N ASP A 166 -1.36 -0.98 24.43
CA ASP A 166 -2.13 -1.83 25.35
C ASP A 166 -3.13 -2.66 24.56
N ILE A 167 -2.75 -3.89 24.20
CA ILE A 167 -3.62 -4.82 23.48
C ILE A 167 -4.21 -5.81 24.46
N ARG A 168 -5.55 -5.80 24.57
CA ARG A 168 -6.35 -6.65 25.44
C ARG A 168 -7.08 -7.70 24.63
N HIS A 169 -7.00 -8.95 25.07
CA HIS A 169 -7.68 -10.07 24.42
C HIS A 169 -9.00 -10.40 25.14
N GLY A 170 -10.00 -10.79 24.33
CA GLY A 170 -11.32 -11.21 24.79
C GLY A 170 -12.46 -10.51 24.04
N GLY A 171 -13.69 -10.80 24.46
CA GLY A 171 -14.88 -10.26 23.79
C GLY A 171 -15.11 -10.83 22.38
N GLU A 172 -15.95 -10.13 21.61
CA GLU A 172 -16.38 -10.56 20.27
C GLU A 172 -16.00 -9.59 19.15
N ARG A 173 -15.53 -8.39 19.50
CA ARG A 173 -15.21 -7.31 18.56
C ARG A 173 -13.79 -6.85 18.75
N ALA A 174 -13.16 -6.48 17.63
CA ALA A 174 -11.94 -5.70 17.64
C ALA A 174 -12.29 -4.20 17.57
N PHE A 175 -11.55 -3.39 18.29
CA PHE A 175 -11.64 -1.93 18.21
C PHE A 175 -10.49 -1.26 18.96
N TYR A 176 -10.09 -0.09 18.50
CA TYR A 176 -9.29 0.85 19.29
C TYR A 176 -10.21 1.76 20.10
N SER A 177 -9.93 1.93 21.38
CA SER A 177 -10.64 2.83 22.31
C SER A 177 -9.84 4.12 22.55
N PRO A 178 -10.17 5.24 21.88
CA PRO A 178 -9.41 6.49 22.04
C PRO A 178 -9.44 7.02 23.48
N GLY A 179 -10.57 6.89 24.19
CA GLY A 179 -10.72 7.37 25.56
C GLY A 179 -9.93 6.57 26.60
N GLY A 180 -9.67 5.31 26.33
CA GLY A 180 -8.89 4.41 27.21
C GLY A 180 -7.49 4.12 26.70
N ASP A 181 -7.18 4.56 25.50
CA ASP A 181 -5.91 4.32 24.76
C ASP A 181 -5.49 2.85 24.76
N TYR A 182 -6.44 1.96 24.49
CA TYR A 182 -6.19 0.52 24.37
C TYR A 182 -6.86 -0.07 23.14
N ILE A 183 -6.32 -1.19 22.67
CA ILE A 183 -6.87 -2.00 21.60
C ILE A 183 -7.52 -3.24 22.21
N GLN A 184 -8.77 -3.52 21.84
CA GLN A 184 -9.45 -4.77 22.15
C GLN A 184 -9.42 -5.66 20.92
N VAL A 185 -9.01 -6.94 21.08
CA VAL A 185 -9.03 -7.95 20.00
C VAL A 185 -9.63 -9.23 20.57
N PRO A 186 -10.48 -9.95 19.84
CA PRO A 186 -10.92 -11.30 20.25
C PRO A 186 -9.75 -12.25 20.47
N ASN A 187 -9.94 -13.29 21.26
CA ASN A 187 -8.91 -14.32 21.45
C ASN A 187 -8.53 -14.97 20.08
N ARG A 188 -7.26 -15.34 19.90
CA ARG A 188 -6.71 -15.88 18.66
C ARG A 188 -7.49 -17.08 18.10
N GLU A 189 -7.98 -17.93 18.98
CA GLU A 189 -8.72 -19.15 18.64
C GLU A 189 -10.09 -18.85 17.99
N ARG A 190 -10.54 -17.61 18.01
CA ARG A 190 -11.79 -17.17 17.35
C ARG A 190 -11.60 -16.76 15.88
N PHE A 191 -10.38 -16.68 15.42
CA PHE A 191 -10.06 -16.35 14.03
C PHE A 191 -9.91 -17.60 13.19
N SER A 192 -10.30 -17.52 11.91
CA SER A 192 -10.18 -18.62 10.95
C SER A 192 -8.74 -18.96 10.62
N SER A 193 -7.83 -17.99 10.78
CA SER A 193 -6.40 -18.17 10.56
C SER A 193 -5.59 -17.19 11.40
N LEU A 194 -4.32 -17.48 11.58
CA LEU A 194 -3.38 -16.60 12.24
C LEU A 194 -3.19 -15.28 11.46
N GLY A 195 -3.22 -15.36 10.12
CA GLY A 195 -3.20 -14.18 9.25
C GLY A 195 -4.37 -13.23 9.54
N SER A 196 -5.60 -13.76 9.67
CA SER A 196 -6.80 -12.96 9.99
C SER A 196 -6.69 -12.28 11.35
N TYR A 197 -6.09 -12.94 12.35
CA TYR A 197 -5.82 -12.33 13.65
C TYR A 197 -4.88 -11.13 13.53
N TYR A 198 -3.73 -11.32 12.86
CA TYR A 198 -2.75 -10.24 12.72
C TYR A 198 -3.26 -9.10 11.83
N GLU A 199 -3.98 -9.38 10.76
CA GLU A 199 -4.62 -8.33 9.95
C GLU A 199 -5.54 -7.46 10.82
N THR A 200 -6.38 -8.09 11.65
CA THR A 200 -7.26 -7.37 12.57
C THR A 200 -6.47 -6.56 13.60
N ALA A 201 -5.46 -7.16 14.21
CA ALA A 201 -4.60 -6.45 15.17
C ALA A 201 -3.87 -5.25 14.55
N LEU A 202 -3.36 -5.39 13.34
CA LEU A 202 -2.70 -4.32 12.60
C LEU A 202 -3.68 -3.22 12.15
N HIS A 203 -4.93 -3.58 11.84
CA HIS A 203 -5.98 -2.62 11.55
C HIS A 203 -6.26 -1.74 12.77
N GLU A 204 -6.47 -2.34 13.93
CA GLU A 204 -6.70 -1.60 15.16
C GLU A 204 -5.46 -0.81 15.63
N LEU A 205 -4.27 -1.36 15.34
CA LEU A 205 -3.01 -0.67 15.61
C LEU A 205 -2.84 0.57 14.69
N SER A 206 -3.39 0.51 13.48
CA SER A 206 -3.44 1.68 12.59
C SER A 206 -4.33 2.77 13.19
N HIS A 207 -5.49 2.45 13.73
CA HIS A 207 -6.34 3.40 14.46
C HIS A 207 -5.66 3.93 15.73
N TRP A 208 -4.95 3.10 16.48
CA TRP A 208 -4.16 3.50 17.65
C TRP A 208 -3.08 4.54 17.26
N SER A 209 -2.56 4.47 16.07
CA SER A 209 -1.55 5.41 15.58
C SER A 209 -2.11 6.78 15.16
N GLU A 210 -3.41 6.88 14.86
CA GLU A 210 -4.04 8.12 14.37
C GLU A 210 -3.78 9.35 15.26
N PRO A 211 -4.06 9.32 16.59
CA PRO A 211 -3.80 10.46 17.46
C PRO A 211 -2.31 10.77 17.59
N ARG A 212 -1.46 9.78 17.44
CA ARG A 212 0.02 9.92 17.48
C ARG A 212 0.58 10.57 16.22
N GLN A 213 -0.17 10.50 15.13
CA GLN A 213 0.12 11.17 13.86
C GLN A 213 -0.70 12.44 13.65
N ASN A 214 -1.43 12.91 14.69
CA ASN A 214 -2.29 14.09 14.65
C ASN A 214 -3.41 13.99 13.57
N PHE A 215 -3.98 12.80 13.38
CA PHE A 215 -5.14 12.66 12.50
C PHE A 215 -6.38 13.19 13.19
N ASP A 216 -7.08 14.13 12.55
CA ASP A 216 -8.42 14.56 12.98
C ASP A 216 -9.48 13.71 12.28
N ARG A 217 -10.06 12.75 13.02
CA ARG A 217 -11.11 11.86 12.50
C ARG A 217 -12.38 12.63 12.07
N ASN A 218 -12.66 13.78 12.67
CA ASN A 218 -13.82 14.58 12.29
C ASN A 218 -13.61 15.23 10.93
N GLU A 219 -12.40 15.71 10.64
CA GLU A 219 -12.05 16.29 9.34
C GLU A 219 -11.90 15.21 8.25
N LEU A 220 -11.33 14.05 8.60
CA LEU A 220 -11.11 12.97 7.63
C LEU A 220 -12.42 12.25 7.30
N GLY A 221 -13.30 12.10 8.27
CA GLY A 221 -14.51 11.30 8.16
C GLY A 221 -14.27 9.80 8.31
N TYR A 222 -15.30 9.09 8.76
CA TYR A 222 -15.21 7.67 9.10
C TYR A 222 -14.71 6.79 7.96
N ALA A 223 -15.32 6.92 6.77
CA ALA A 223 -14.97 6.07 5.62
C ALA A 223 -13.50 6.20 5.19
N LEU A 224 -12.92 7.41 5.32
CA LEU A 224 -11.52 7.63 4.99
C LEU A 224 -10.60 7.01 6.05
N CYS A 225 -10.93 7.17 7.34
CA CYS A 225 -10.16 6.55 8.43
C CYS A 225 -10.13 5.02 8.31
N GLU A 226 -11.27 4.39 8.04
CA GLU A 226 -11.35 2.94 7.83
C GLU A 226 -10.51 2.47 6.62
N LEU A 227 -10.56 3.22 5.51
CA LEU A 227 -9.74 2.88 4.34
C LEU A 227 -8.24 3.06 4.62
N ILE A 228 -7.86 4.11 5.37
CA ILE A 228 -6.47 4.31 5.79
C ILE A 228 -6.01 3.14 6.66
N ALA A 229 -6.80 2.74 7.66
CA ALA A 229 -6.46 1.64 8.57
C ALA A 229 -6.32 0.32 7.81
N GLU A 230 -7.27 0.00 6.93
CA GLU A 230 -7.23 -1.20 6.08
C GLU A 230 -5.98 -1.25 5.20
N MET A 231 -5.72 -0.19 4.45
CA MET A 231 -4.55 -0.14 3.58
C MET A 231 -3.24 -0.18 4.36
N SER A 232 -3.18 0.48 5.52
CA SER A 232 -1.99 0.48 6.38
C SER A 232 -1.69 -0.90 6.92
N ALA A 233 -2.70 -1.61 7.43
CA ALA A 233 -2.57 -2.98 7.90
C ALA A 233 -2.04 -3.91 6.80
N CYS A 234 -2.61 -3.82 5.59
CA CYS A 234 -2.16 -4.59 4.44
C CYS A 234 -0.72 -4.26 4.02
N PHE A 235 -0.33 -2.98 4.05
CA PHE A 235 1.04 -2.58 3.73
C PHE A 235 2.04 -3.09 4.77
N VAL A 236 1.72 -3.01 6.06
CA VAL A 236 2.54 -3.56 7.13
C VAL A 236 2.64 -5.08 6.99
N ALA A 237 1.51 -5.78 6.84
CA ALA A 237 1.48 -7.23 6.66
C ALA A 237 2.35 -7.68 5.48
N SER A 238 2.26 -6.97 4.35
CA SER A 238 3.07 -7.23 3.16
C SER A 238 4.57 -7.05 3.38
N GLU A 239 4.98 -6.05 4.19
CA GLU A 239 6.40 -5.79 4.50
C GLU A 239 7.00 -6.82 5.44
N ILE A 240 6.25 -7.26 6.45
CA ILE A 240 6.72 -8.24 7.42
C ILE A 240 6.39 -9.68 7.05
N GLY A 241 5.72 -9.88 5.88
CA GLY A 241 5.46 -11.20 5.29
C GLY A 241 4.31 -11.98 5.93
N ILE A 242 3.32 -11.32 6.53
CA ILE A 242 2.12 -11.98 7.06
C ILE A 242 1.22 -12.40 5.90
N PRO A 243 0.75 -13.66 5.87
CA PRO A 243 -0.25 -14.10 4.91
C PRO A 243 -1.57 -13.36 5.13
N HIS A 244 -2.19 -12.89 4.05
CA HIS A 244 -3.54 -12.35 4.15
C HIS A 244 -4.54 -13.43 4.54
N GLY A 245 -5.40 -13.11 5.50
CA GLY A 245 -6.49 -14.00 5.90
C GLY A 245 -7.57 -14.13 4.80
N GLU A 246 -8.29 -15.23 4.80
CA GLU A 246 -9.35 -15.54 3.82
C GLU A 246 -10.66 -14.75 4.11
N GLY A 247 -10.65 -13.47 4.38
CA GLY A 247 -11.86 -12.79 4.80
C GLY A 247 -12.07 -11.42 4.15
N LEU A 248 -12.71 -11.38 2.95
CA LEU A 248 -13.34 -10.18 2.43
C LEU A 248 -14.65 -9.81 3.14
N GLU A 249 -15.22 -10.74 3.92
CA GLU A 249 -16.56 -10.61 4.51
C GLU A 249 -16.69 -9.43 5.47
N ASN A 250 -15.67 -9.12 6.23
CA ASN A 250 -15.65 -8.00 7.17
C ASN A 250 -15.56 -6.63 6.47
N HIS A 251 -15.08 -6.57 5.22
CA HIS A 251 -14.89 -5.32 4.48
C HIS A 251 -16.01 -5.01 3.48
N ALA A 252 -16.90 -5.97 3.21
CA ALA A 252 -17.99 -5.80 2.22
C ALA A 252 -18.89 -4.61 2.55
N SER A 253 -19.11 -4.31 3.82
CA SER A 253 -19.91 -3.15 4.26
C SER A 253 -19.25 -1.81 3.94
N TYR A 254 -17.93 -1.75 3.94
CA TYR A 254 -17.15 -0.53 3.66
C TYR A 254 -16.89 -0.33 2.16
N LEU A 255 -16.79 -1.41 1.38
CA LEU A 255 -16.44 -1.35 -0.04
C LEU A 255 -17.36 -0.41 -0.82
N LYS A 256 -18.67 -0.50 -0.57
CA LYS A 256 -19.65 0.39 -1.22
C LYS A 256 -19.40 1.85 -0.88
N ALA A 257 -19.19 2.16 0.41
CA ALA A 257 -18.94 3.53 0.85
C ALA A 257 -17.63 4.09 0.25
N TRP A 258 -16.58 3.28 0.18
CA TRP A 258 -15.32 3.67 -0.44
C TRP A 258 -15.45 3.93 -1.95
N LEU A 259 -16.15 3.04 -2.67
CA LEU A 259 -16.43 3.21 -4.10
C LEU A 259 -17.24 4.48 -4.38
N ASP A 260 -18.28 4.75 -3.57
CA ASP A 260 -19.11 5.94 -3.72
C ASP A 260 -18.27 7.22 -3.49
N GLN A 261 -17.40 7.22 -2.49
CA GLN A 261 -16.47 8.34 -2.23
C GLN A 261 -15.47 8.54 -3.37
N MET A 262 -14.84 7.46 -3.85
CA MET A 262 -13.87 7.53 -4.97
C MET A 262 -14.53 8.02 -6.26
N LYS A 263 -15.78 7.62 -6.54
CA LYS A 263 -16.53 8.08 -7.71
C LYS A 263 -16.93 9.55 -7.59
N GLY A 264 -17.20 10.02 -6.37
CA GLY A 264 -17.56 11.41 -6.09
C GLY A 264 -16.36 12.37 -6.05
N ASP A 265 -15.22 11.91 -5.58
CA ASP A 265 -14.00 12.70 -5.45
C ASP A 265 -12.76 11.90 -5.86
N SER A 266 -12.18 12.26 -6.99
CA SER A 266 -10.94 11.63 -7.48
C SER A 266 -9.70 11.87 -6.61
N SER A 267 -9.76 12.77 -5.63
CA SER A 267 -8.67 12.99 -4.66
C SER A 267 -8.73 12.06 -3.46
N PHE A 268 -9.88 11.41 -3.21
CA PHE A 268 -10.12 10.57 -2.03
C PHE A 268 -9.08 9.44 -1.90
N ILE A 269 -8.88 8.66 -2.95
CA ILE A 269 -7.91 7.55 -2.93
C ILE A 269 -6.46 8.03 -2.83
N PHE A 270 -6.14 9.20 -3.38
CA PHE A 270 -4.81 9.80 -3.24
C PHE A 270 -4.54 10.21 -1.79
N LYS A 271 -5.54 10.79 -1.12
CA LYS A 271 -5.46 11.15 0.31
C LYS A 271 -5.33 9.89 1.17
N ALA A 272 -6.20 8.90 0.95
CA ALA A 272 -6.18 7.63 1.67
C ALA A 272 -4.81 6.93 1.55
N SER A 273 -4.34 6.72 0.33
CA SER A 273 -3.11 5.99 0.07
C SER A 273 -1.85 6.72 0.57
N LYS A 274 -1.84 8.06 0.54
CA LYS A 274 -0.75 8.84 1.12
C LYS A 274 -0.69 8.67 2.65
N LEU A 275 -1.83 8.81 3.32
CA LEU A 275 -1.92 8.66 4.77
C LEU A 275 -1.64 7.21 5.20
N ALA A 276 -2.16 6.23 4.48
CA ALA A 276 -1.88 4.82 4.73
C ALA A 276 -0.38 4.47 4.60
N SER A 277 0.29 5.02 3.59
CA SER A 277 1.74 4.85 3.46
C SER A 277 2.48 5.44 4.66
N GLY A 278 2.11 6.65 5.09
CA GLY A 278 2.69 7.29 6.27
C GLY A 278 2.45 6.50 7.56
N THR A 279 1.23 5.99 7.75
CA THR A 279 0.86 5.14 8.90
C THR A 279 1.64 3.83 8.91
N SER A 280 1.76 3.17 7.75
CA SER A 280 2.57 1.97 7.62
C SER A 280 4.05 2.24 7.96
N ASP A 281 4.63 3.32 7.43
CA ASP A 281 6.01 3.69 7.71
C ASP A 281 6.22 4.05 9.19
N TYR A 282 5.24 4.73 9.83
CA TYR A 282 5.24 5.01 11.26
C TYR A 282 5.24 3.73 12.10
N LEU A 283 4.34 2.79 11.82
CA LEU A 283 4.28 1.52 12.56
C LEU A 283 5.56 0.70 12.37
N LEU A 284 6.06 0.59 11.15
CA LEU A 284 7.30 -0.14 10.86
C LEU A 284 8.54 0.51 11.46
N SER A 285 8.50 1.82 11.77
CA SER A 285 9.63 2.50 12.41
C SER A 285 9.96 1.98 13.81
N PHE A 286 9.02 1.31 14.48
CA PHE A 286 9.25 0.70 15.79
C PHE A 286 10.18 -0.52 15.76
N VAL A 287 10.31 -1.18 14.60
CA VAL A 287 11.14 -2.39 14.42
C VAL A 287 12.26 -2.23 13.39
N ARG A 288 12.29 -1.12 12.65
CA ARG A 288 13.41 -0.80 11.76
C ARG A 288 14.58 -0.26 12.57
N GLU A 289 15.77 -0.81 12.35
CA GLU A 289 16.99 -0.20 12.86
C GLU A 289 17.15 1.21 12.26
N PRO A 290 17.65 2.19 13.06
CA PRO A 290 17.83 3.57 12.63
C PRO A 290 18.86 3.73 11.50
#